data_d8ab36d91f754ceb50b1d508873c8f5a
#
_entry.id   d8ab36d91f754ceb50b1d508873c8f5a
#
_cell.length_a   1.000
_cell.length_b   1.000
_cell.length_c   1.000
_cell.angle_alpha   90.00
_cell.angle_beta   90.00
_cell.angle_gamma   90.00
#
_symmetry.space_group_name_H-M   'P 1'
#
loop_
_entity.id
_entity.type
_entity.pdbx_description
1 polymer ?
#
loop_
_entity_poly.entity_id
_entity_poly.type
_entity_poly.pdbx_seq_one_letter_code
_entity_poly.pdbx_strand_id
1 'polypeptide(L)'
;GAWWKKRFRVDHEYMPIFLKGKRPQYFDKENIKIPSKHGGKVMTGANIRTKNGQTGSRKVKINPTKCPGTVMTFGNTCGGESKLKSKHPAVFPNMLAYDMIECFCPEDGIVLDPFNGSGTTTLAAKCLGRNYIGIDVSEEYNQIAKERLETELIYRKTVEKVSLDPETPLTRLL
;
A
#
# COMPACT_ATOMS: atom_id res chain seq x y z
N GLY A 1 -23.20 16.51 -13.52
CA GLY A 1 -23.16 17.46 -12.64
C GLY A 1 -22.10 18.54 -12.60
N ALA A 2 -22.53 19.75 -12.34
CA ALA A 2 -21.69 20.94 -12.33
C ALA A 2 -21.24 21.39 -10.92
N TRP A 3 -21.39 20.52 -9.91
CA TRP A 3 -21.10 20.88 -8.53
C TRP A 3 -19.60 21.15 -8.27
N TRP A 4 -18.72 20.58 -9.06
CA TRP A 4 -17.26 20.80 -9.01
C TRP A 4 -16.81 22.14 -9.63
N LYS A 5 -17.65 22.83 -10.38
CA LYS A 5 -17.30 24.17 -10.90
C LYS A 5 -17.06 25.21 -9.80
N LYS A 6 -17.46 24.90 -8.55
CA LYS A 6 -17.34 25.81 -7.41
C LYS A 6 -16.35 25.36 -6.34
N ARG A 7 -15.63 24.23 -6.54
CA ARG A 7 -14.63 23.71 -5.61
C ARG A 7 -13.58 22.87 -6.33
N PHE A 8 -12.46 22.66 -5.69
CA PHE A 8 -11.45 21.72 -6.17
C PHE A 8 -12.03 20.28 -6.16
N ARG A 9 -11.59 19.47 -7.13
CA ARG A 9 -11.89 18.05 -7.17
C ARG A 9 -11.22 17.38 -5.95
N VAL A 10 -11.97 16.54 -5.26
CA VAL A 10 -11.41 15.65 -4.24
C VAL A 10 -10.71 14.51 -4.97
N ASP A 11 -9.43 14.33 -4.70
CA ASP A 11 -8.56 13.33 -5.33
C ASP A 11 -7.88 12.39 -4.32
N HIS A 12 -8.34 12.42 -3.07
CA HIS A 12 -7.84 11.56 -2.00
C HIS A 12 -8.98 11.02 -1.14
N GLU A 13 -8.73 9.88 -0.54
CA GLU A 13 -9.61 9.25 0.46
C GLU A 13 -8.84 9.04 1.76
N TYR A 14 -9.54 9.18 2.88
CA TYR A 14 -8.96 8.91 4.20
C TYR A 14 -9.14 7.46 4.57
N MET A 15 -8.07 6.83 5.02
CA MET A 15 -8.08 5.48 5.58
C MET A 15 -7.68 5.54 7.05
N PRO A 16 -8.65 5.67 7.99
CA PRO A 16 -8.36 5.68 9.41
C PRO A 16 -7.97 4.28 9.89
N ILE A 17 -6.92 4.20 10.71
CA ILE A 17 -6.47 2.96 11.34
C ILE A 17 -6.82 3.00 12.81
N PHE A 18 -7.68 2.07 13.26
CA PHE A 18 -8.09 1.93 14.64
C PHE A 18 -7.35 0.77 15.30
N LEU A 19 -6.95 0.94 16.55
CA LEU A 19 -6.21 -0.04 17.31
C LEU A 19 -6.96 -0.39 18.59
N LYS A 20 -6.96 -1.69 18.95
CA LYS A 20 -7.40 -2.14 20.26
C LYS A 20 -6.26 -1.96 21.28
N GLY A 21 -5.95 -0.72 21.63
CA GLY A 21 -4.88 -0.43 22.57
C GLY A 21 -3.98 0.71 22.11
N LYS A 22 -2.87 0.90 22.78
CA LYS A 22 -1.95 2.02 22.51
C LYS A 22 -1.04 1.82 21.30
N ARG A 23 -0.82 0.57 20.90
CA ARG A 23 0.08 0.20 19.78
C ARG A 23 -0.50 -1.02 19.07
N PRO A 24 -0.22 -1.19 17.76
CA PRO A 24 -0.55 -2.44 17.07
C PRO A 24 0.23 -3.60 17.70
N GLN A 25 -0.40 -4.76 17.77
CA GLN A 25 0.27 -5.99 18.25
C GLN A 25 1.33 -6.48 17.26
N TYR A 26 1.10 -6.23 15.98
CA TYR A 26 2.02 -6.51 14.89
C TYR A 26 2.09 -5.30 13.96
N PHE A 27 3.28 -4.92 13.56
CA PHE A 27 3.51 -3.89 12.54
C PHE A 27 4.85 -4.13 11.86
N ASP A 28 4.79 -4.58 10.62
CA ASP A 28 5.97 -4.73 9.76
C ASP A 28 5.84 -3.80 8.55
N LYS A 29 6.86 -3.03 8.31
CA LYS A 29 6.95 -2.07 7.19
C LYS A 29 8.12 -2.39 6.25
N GLU A 30 8.87 -3.45 6.51
CA GLU A 30 10.10 -3.73 5.76
C GLU A 30 9.79 -4.03 4.29
N ASN A 31 8.73 -4.81 4.05
CA ASN A 31 8.34 -5.26 2.72
C ASN A 31 7.71 -4.17 1.85
N ILE A 32 7.17 -3.11 2.47
CA ILE A 32 6.56 -1.97 1.74
C ILE A 32 7.55 -0.81 1.53
N LYS A 33 8.82 -0.98 1.91
CA LYS A 33 9.82 0.06 1.69
C LYS A 33 10.01 0.37 0.21
N ILE A 34 10.18 1.64 -0.08
CA ILE A 34 10.41 2.16 -1.43
C ILE A 34 11.83 2.70 -1.55
N PRO A 35 12.41 2.76 -2.76
CA PRO A 35 13.73 3.36 -2.98
C PRO A 35 13.79 4.80 -2.48
N SER A 36 14.89 5.16 -1.84
CA SER A 36 15.14 6.55 -1.45
C SER A 36 15.72 7.34 -2.63
N LYS A 37 15.17 8.52 -2.92
CA LYS A 37 15.64 9.41 -4.01
C LYS A 37 17.15 9.66 -4.01
N HIS A 38 17.78 9.64 -2.84
CA HIS A 38 19.21 9.87 -2.66
C HIS A 38 19.87 8.70 -1.90
N GLY A 39 19.31 7.50 -2.02
CA GLY A 39 19.82 6.31 -1.34
C GLY A 39 21.30 6.06 -1.60
N GLY A 40 22.04 5.68 -0.55
CA GLY A 40 23.48 5.44 -0.60
C GLY A 40 24.36 6.69 -0.58
N LYS A 41 23.83 7.89 -0.86
CA LYS A 41 24.60 9.14 -0.85
C LYS A 41 24.86 9.64 0.56
N VAL A 42 26.00 10.29 0.75
CA VAL A 42 26.32 11.03 1.97
C VAL A 42 25.94 12.49 1.77
N MET A 43 24.97 12.96 2.52
CA MET A 43 24.59 14.37 2.52
C MET A 43 25.28 15.11 3.67
N THR A 44 25.84 16.27 3.34
CA THR A 44 26.41 17.21 4.31
C THR A 44 25.39 18.33 4.53
N GLY A 45 25.24 18.80 5.76
CA GLY A 45 24.36 19.93 6.05
C GLY A 45 22.99 19.56 6.62
N ALA A 46 22.78 18.32 7.04
CA ALA A 46 21.61 17.98 7.84
C ALA A 46 21.61 18.80 9.13
N ASN A 47 20.69 19.75 9.26
CA ASN A 47 20.58 20.56 10.46
C ASN A 47 20.15 19.69 11.65
N ILE A 48 20.98 19.64 12.68
CA ILE A 48 20.68 18.98 13.94
C ILE A 48 20.58 20.06 15.03
N ARG A 49 19.57 19.92 15.88
CA ARG A 49 19.51 20.71 17.10
C ARG A 49 20.36 20.04 18.17
N THR A 50 21.40 20.73 18.64
CA THR A 50 22.23 20.26 19.75
C THR A 50 21.44 20.36 21.07
N LYS A 51 21.93 19.67 22.11
CA LYS A 51 21.30 19.75 23.46
C LYS A 51 21.23 21.18 24.00
N ASN A 52 22.09 22.08 23.54
CA ASN A 52 22.14 23.48 23.93
C ASN A 52 21.32 24.39 23.00
N GLY A 53 20.46 23.83 22.14
CA GLY A 53 19.59 24.59 21.26
C GLY A 53 20.27 25.21 20.03
N GLN A 54 21.57 25.05 19.87
CA GLN A 54 22.31 25.51 18.70
C GLN A 54 22.07 24.60 17.48
N THR A 55 22.10 25.18 16.29
CA THR A 55 22.01 24.42 15.05
C THR A 55 23.41 23.97 14.60
N GLY A 56 23.59 22.68 14.47
CA GLY A 56 24.80 22.08 13.92
C GLY A 56 24.52 21.36 12.60
N SER A 57 25.57 21.04 11.85
CA SER A 57 25.47 20.19 10.66
C SER A 57 26.23 18.90 10.86
N ARG A 58 25.72 17.82 10.26
CA ARG A 58 26.42 16.54 10.24
C ARG A 58 26.38 15.88 8.86
N LYS A 59 27.31 14.97 8.62
CA LYS A 59 27.25 14.06 7.47
C LYS A 59 26.26 12.95 7.80
N VAL A 60 25.29 12.71 6.92
CA VAL A 60 24.29 11.65 7.06
C VAL A 60 24.32 10.80 5.81
N LYS A 61 24.56 9.49 5.98
CA LYS A 61 24.37 8.53 4.89
C LYS A 61 22.89 8.23 4.75
N ILE A 62 22.36 8.46 3.57
CA ILE A 62 20.94 8.19 3.28
C ILE A 62 20.76 6.69 3.06
N ASN A 63 19.79 6.10 3.75
CA ASN A 63 19.45 4.71 3.54
C ASN A 63 18.97 4.47 2.09
N PRO A 64 19.36 3.33 1.48
CA PRO A 64 18.92 2.99 0.11
C PRO A 64 17.40 2.98 -0.03
N THR A 65 16.69 2.57 1.01
CA THR A 65 15.23 2.50 1.05
C THR A 65 14.67 3.34 2.19
N LYS A 66 13.42 3.73 2.07
CA LYS A 66 12.65 4.47 3.09
C LYS A 66 11.23 3.89 3.21
N CYS A 67 10.60 4.06 4.36
CA CYS A 67 9.17 3.80 4.48
C CYS A 67 8.39 4.76 3.58
N PRO A 68 7.30 4.31 2.93
CA PRO A 68 6.38 5.22 2.28
C PRO A 68 5.80 6.23 3.29
N GLY A 69 5.35 7.37 2.79
CA GLY A 69 4.64 8.34 3.61
C GLY A 69 3.21 7.89 3.90
N THR A 70 2.48 8.70 4.66
CA THR A 70 1.05 8.49 4.94
C THR A 70 0.16 8.82 3.74
N VAL A 71 0.69 9.46 2.71
CA VAL A 71 0.02 9.64 1.42
C VAL A 71 0.49 8.50 0.51
N MET A 72 -0.43 7.60 0.19
CA MET A 72 -0.20 6.47 -0.70
C MET A 72 -0.85 6.77 -2.06
N THR A 73 -0.13 6.50 -3.14
CA THR A 73 -0.64 6.68 -4.49
C THR A 73 -0.68 5.33 -5.18
N PHE A 74 -1.86 4.96 -5.63
CA PHE A 74 -2.08 3.74 -6.40
C PHE A 74 -2.58 4.11 -7.80
N GLY A 75 -2.23 3.30 -8.79
CA GLY A 75 -2.75 3.46 -10.14
C GLY A 75 -4.29 3.34 -10.18
N ASN A 76 -4.90 3.93 -11.20
CA ASN A 76 -6.34 3.85 -11.36
C ASN A 76 -6.77 2.39 -11.58
N THR A 77 -7.69 1.91 -10.74
CA THR A 77 -8.17 0.52 -10.75
C THR A 77 -9.30 0.26 -11.73
N CYS A 78 -9.80 1.31 -12.38
CA CYS A 78 -10.89 1.17 -13.35
C CYS A 78 -10.41 0.40 -14.58
N GLY A 79 -10.66 -0.90 -14.60
CA GLY A 79 -10.64 -1.72 -15.80
C GLY A 79 -9.36 -2.51 -16.09
N GLY A 80 -8.31 -2.46 -15.26
CA GLY A 80 -7.02 -3.07 -15.59
C GLY A 80 -6.59 -4.30 -14.78
N GLU A 81 -7.14 -4.52 -13.60
CA GLU A 81 -6.62 -5.58 -12.71
C GLU A 81 -7.30 -6.95 -12.92
N SER A 82 -8.63 -6.94 -13.19
CA SER A 82 -9.40 -8.18 -13.37
C SER A 82 -10.76 -7.91 -13.98
N LYS A 83 -11.21 -8.77 -14.89
CA LYS A 83 -12.56 -8.72 -15.47
C LYS A 83 -13.65 -9.02 -14.43
N LEU A 84 -13.37 -9.90 -13.48
CA LEU A 84 -14.30 -10.25 -12.40
C LEU A 84 -14.43 -9.08 -11.40
N LYS A 85 -13.31 -8.46 -11.04
CA LYS A 85 -13.30 -7.30 -10.17
C LYS A 85 -14.13 -6.14 -10.71
N SER A 86 -14.10 -5.91 -12.03
CA SER A 86 -14.85 -4.83 -12.68
C SER A 86 -16.38 -4.99 -12.65
N LYS A 87 -16.89 -6.16 -12.29
CA LYS A 87 -18.34 -6.37 -12.07
C LYS A 87 -18.86 -5.70 -10.80
N HIS A 88 -17.98 -5.30 -9.89
CA HIS A 88 -18.35 -4.54 -8.69
C HIS A 88 -18.13 -3.05 -8.91
N PRO A 89 -19.12 -2.17 -8.59
CA PRO A 89 -19.07 -0.74 -8.89
C PRO A 89 -18.04 0.04 -8.05
N ALA A 90 -17.73 -0.44 -6.85
CA ALA A 90 -16.85 0.25 -5.91
C ALA A 90 -15.68 -0.66 -5.53
N VAL A 91 -14.63 -0.63 -6.33
CA VAL A 91 -13.42 -1.41 -6.09
C VAL A 91 -12.25 -0.51 -5.73
N PHE A 92 -11.38 -0.97 -4.83
CA PHE A 92 -10.14 -0.29 -4.47
C PHE A 92 -8.91 -1.08 -4.98
N PRO A 93 -7.71 -0.47 -5.01
CA PRO A 93 -6.51 -1.12 -5.54
C PRO A 93 -6.14 -2.39 -4.77
N ASN A 94 -5.83 -3.48 -5.49
CA ASN A 94 -5.38 -4.73 -4.88
C ASN A 94 -4.16 -4.51 -3.99
N MET A 95 -3.22 -3.68 -4.43
CA MET A 95 -2.00 -3.40 -3.69
C MET A 95 -2.24 -2.63 -2.39
N LEU A 96 -3.33 -1.87 -2.27
CA LEU A 96 -3.70 -1.23 -1.01
C LEU A 96 -4.03 -2.29 0.05
N ALA A 97 -4.89 -3.25 -0.28
CA ALA A 97 -5.19 -4.37 0.64
C ALA A 97 -3.93 -5.17 0.97
N TYR A 98 -3.13 -5.47 -0.05
CA TYR A 98 -1.91 -6.24 0.08
C TYR A 98 -0.93 -5.59 1.07
N ASP A 99 -0.63 -4.31 0.89
CA ASP A 99 0.28 -3.56 1.75
C ASP A 99 -0.23 -3.44 3.18
N MET A 100 -1.54 -3.22 3.37
CA MET A 100 -2.13 -3.12 4.70
C MET A 100 -2.09 -4.45 5.44
N ILE A 101 -2.43 -5.54 4.77
CA ILE A 101 -2.38 -6.88 5.37
C ILE A 101 -0.94 -7.26 5.73
N GLU A 102 -0.01 -7.03 4.82
CA GLU A 102 1.41 -7.31 5.06
C GLU A 102 1.96 -6.52 6.26
N CYS A 103 1.52 -5.26 6.42
CA CYS A 103 1.95 -4.43 7.55
C CYS A 103 1.33 -4.82 8.89
N PHE A 104 0.05 -5.21 8.91
CA PHE A 104 -0.71 -5.28 10.16
C PHE A 104 -1.17 -6.70 10.55
N CYS A 105 -1.02 -7.68 9.67
CA CYS A 105 -1.41 -9.06 9.91
C CYS A 105 -0.21 -10.00 9.87
N PRO A 106 0.16 -10.69 10.96
CA PRO A 106 1.23 -11.69 10.96
C PRO A 106 0.85 -12.90 10.08
N GLU A 107 1.81 -13.80 9.80
CA GLU A 107 1.60 -14.95 8.92
C GLU A 107 0.47 -15.87 9.36
N ASP A 108 0.33 -16.10 10.67
CA ASP A 108 -0.76 -16.93 11.23
C ASP A 108 -2.03 -16.12 11.54
N GLY A 109 -2.06 -14.85 11.20
CA GLY A 109 -3.16 -13.95 11.52
C GLY A 109 -4.40 -14.21 10.66
N ILE A 110 -5.52 -13.64 11.11
CA ILE A 110 -6.82 -13.71 10.42
C ILE A 110 -7.19 -12.30 9.96
N VAL A 111 -7.51 -12.18 8.68
CA VAL A 111 -8.04 -10.95 8.07
C VAL A 111 -9.56 -11.08 7.97
N LEU A 112 -10.29 -10.15 8.56
CA LEU A 112 -11.76 -10.07 8.46
C LEU A 112 -12.14 -8.88 7.60
N ASP A 113 -12.96 -9.13 6.59
CA ASP A 113 -13.62 -8.09 5.79
C ASP A 113 -15.14 -8.29 5.86
N PRO A 114 -15.86 -7.47 6.65
CA PRO A 114 -17.31 -7.59 6.79
C PRO A 114 -18.10 -7.00 5.63
N PHE A 115 -17.43 -6.38 4.63
CA PHE A 115 -18.01 -5.80 3.42
C PHE A 115 -17.19 -6.21 2.20
N ASN A 116 -17.03 -7.51 2.04
CA ASN A 116 -16.02 -8.12 1.15
C ASN A 116 -16.19 -7.79 -0.33
N GLY A 117 -17.40 -7.46 -0.78
CA GLY A 117 -17.70 -7.14 -2.18
C GLY A 117 -17.12 -8.20 -3.13
N SER A 118 -16.35 -7.76 -4.11
CA SER A 118 -15.67 -8.67 -5.05
C SER A 118 -14.44 -9.39 -4.49
N GLY A 119 -14.18 -9.34 -3.17
CA GLY A 119 -13.16 -10.14 -2.51
C GLY A 119 -11.72 -9.62 -2.63
N THR A 120 -11.51 -8.32 -2.76
CA THR A 120 -10.14 -7.78 -2.90
C THR A 120 -9.28 -8.03 -1.66
N THR A 121 -9.85 -7.82 -0.46
CA THR A 121 -9.15 -8.05 0.81
C THR A 121 -8.87 -9.54 1.03
N THR A 122 -9.86 -10.40 0.84
CA THR A 122 -9.70 -11.85 1.03
C THR A 122 -8.73 -12.47 0.02
N LEU A 123 -8.73 -12.00 -1.22
CA LEU A 123 -7.75 -12.41 -2.21
C LEU A 123 -6.33 -11.99 -1.84
N ALA A 124 -6.14 -10.76 -1.38
CA ALA A 124 -4.85 -10.28 -0.91
C ALA A 124 -4.35 -11.10 0.29
N ALA A 125 -5.23 -11.40 1.26
CA ALA A 125 -4.90 -12.24 2.40
C ALA A 125 -4.47 -13.65 1.98
N LYS A 126 -5.22 -14.29 1.06
CA LYS A 126 -4.85 -15.58 0.48
C LYS A 126 -3.48 -15.55 -0.19
N CYS A 127 -3.21 -14.54 -1.02
CA CYS A 127 -1.92 -14.41 -1.72
C CYS A 127 -0.74 -14.20 -0.78
N LEU A 128 -1.00 -13.64 0.41
CA LEU A 128 -0.02 -13.46 1.47
C LEU A 128 0.07 -14.66 2.43
N GLY A 129 -0.71 -15.72 2.22
CA GLY A 129 -0.73 -16.89 3.10
C GLY A 129 -1.37 -16.63 4.47
N ARG A 130 -2.24 -15.59 4.59
CA ARG A 130 -2.99 -15.31 5.81
C ARG A 130 -4.35 -16.00 5.78
N ASN A 131 -4.87 -16.32 6.95
CA ASN A 131 -6.26 -16.76 7.08
C ASN A 131 -7.20 -15.58 6.80
N TYR A 132 -8.39 -15.85 6.29
CA TYR A 132 -9.33 -14.78 5.96
C TYR A 132 -10.78 -15.19 6.16
N ILE A 133 -11.61 -14.19 6.47
CA ILE A 133 -13.07 -14.29 6.55
C ILE A 133 -13.63 -13.09 5.78
N GLY A 134 -14.36 -13.35 4.70
CA GLY A 134 -15.08 -12.33 3.93
C GLY A 134 -16.57 -12.51 4.11
N ILE A 135 -17.29 -11.41 4.36
CA ILE A 135 -18.74 -11.39 4.53
C ILE A 135 -19.31 -10.34 3.56
N ASP A 136 -20.34 -10.70 2.84
CA ASP A 136 -21.14 -9.77 2.03
C ASP A 136 -22.62 -10.19 2.03
N VAL A 137 -23.52 -9.22 1.97
CA VAL A 137 -24.97 -9.49 1.92
C VAL A 137 -25.41 -9.96 0.54
N SER A 138 -24.63 -9.66 -0.51
CA SER A 138 -24.93 -10.05 -1.89
C SER A 138 -24.36 -11.41 -2.20
N GLU A 139 -25.23 -12.38 -2.52
CA GLU A 139 -24.80 -13.68 -2.98
C GLU A 139 -24.00 -13.61 -4.29
N GLU A 140 -24.36 -12.67 -5.17
CA GLU A 140 -23.62 -12.45 -6.43
C GLU A 140 -22.16 -12.04 -6.15
N TYR A 141 -21.94 -11.11 -5.20
CA TYR A 141 -20.59 -10.69 -4.83
C TYR A 141 -19.82 -11.80 -4.12
N ASN A 142 -20.47 -12.58 -3.27
CA ASN A 142 -19.87 -13.76 -2.65
C ASN A 142 -19.41 -14.77 -3.70
N GLN A 143 -20.19 -14.98 -4.76
CA GLN A 143 -19.83 -15.87 -5.87
C GLN A 143 -18.64 -15.32 -6.67
N ILE A 144 -18.62 -14.02 -6.98
CA ILE A 144 -17.48 -13.35 -7.62
C ILE A 144 -16.22 -13.49 -6.77
N ALA A 145 -16.32 -13.25 -5.46
CA ALA A 145 -15.19 -13.39 -4.54
C ALA A 145 -14.64 -14.82 -4.52
N LYS A 146 -15.51 -15.84 -4.48
CA LYS A 146 -15.09 -17.25 -4.56
C LYS A 146 -14.37 -17.56 -5.87
N GLU A 147 -14.93 -17.15 -7.02
CA GLU A 147 -14.30 -17.35 -8.33
C GLU A 147 -12.93 -16.67 -8.41
N ARG A 148 -12.80 -15.45 -7.89
CA ARG A 148 -11.51 -14.76 -7.82
C ARG A 148 -10.49 -15.46 -6.93
N LEU A 149 -10.92 -15.97 -5.79
CA LEU A 149 -10.06 -16.74 -4.89
C LEU A 149 -9.53 -18.02 -5.56
N GLU A 150 -10.26 -18.62 -6.50
CA GLU A 150 -9.84 -19.82 -7.23
C GLU A 150 -8.94 -19.50 -8.42
N THR A 151 -9.19 -18.38 -9.13
CA THR A 151 -8.62 -18.12 -10.45
C THR A 151 -7.58 -16.99 -10.49
N GLU A 152 -7.57 -16.10 -9.49
CA GLU A 152 -6.72 -14.92 -9.50
C GLU A 152 -5.59 -15.00 -8.48
N LEU A 153 -4.50 -14.31 -8.79
CA LEU A 153 -3.37 -14.08 -7.91
C LEU A 153 -2.97 -12.60 -7.95
N ILE A 154 -2.60 -12.05 -6.79
CA ILE A 154 -2.02 -10.72 -6.68
C ILE A 154 -0.52 -10.90 -6.50
N TYR A 155 0.26 -10.27 -7.36
CA TYR A 155 1.69 -10.22 -7.22
C TYR A 155 2.13 -8.79 -6.94
N ARG A 156 2.92 -8.58 -5.89
CA ARG A 156 3.79 -7.42 -5.87
C ARG A 156 4.78 -7.61 -7.01
N LYS A 157 4.74 -6.77 -8.05
CA LYS A 157 5.83 -6.72 -9.00
C LYS A 157 7.09 -6.46 -8.17
N THR A 158 7.86 -7.49 -7.94
CA THR A 158 9.20 -7.34 -7.38
C THR A 158 9.88 -6.39 -8.35
N VAL A 159 10.19 -5.20 -7.89
CA VAL A 159 11.20 -4.41 -8.58
C VAL A 159 12.43 -5.29 -8.43
N GLU A 160 12.71 -6.10 -9.48
CA GLU A 160 14.00 -6.78 -9.58
C GLU A 160 15.00 -5.73 -9.20
N LYS A 161 15.95 -6.10 -8.33
CA LYS A 161 17.02 -5.21 -7.91
C LYS A 161 17.55 -4.57 -9.17
N VAL A 162 16.96 -3.43 -9.53
CA VAL A 162 17.53 -2.59 -10.58
C VAL A 162 18.88 -2.29 -10.00
N SER A 163 19.90 -2.91 -10.54
CA SER A 163 21.26 -2.49 -10.31
C SER A 163 21.21 -1.01 -10.57
N LEU A 164 21.33 -0.23 -9.48
CA LEU A 164 21.28 1.22 -9.55
C LEU A 164 22.52 1.65 -10.34
N ASP A 165 22.43 1.54 -11.64
CA ASP A 165 23.28 2.25 -12.55
C ASP A 165 22.94 3.73 -12.35
N PRO A 166 23.89 4.55 -11.85
CA PRO A 166 23.62 5.96 -11.54
C PRO A 166 23.12 6.78 -12.72
N GLU A 167 23.17 6.24 -13.94
CA GLU A 167 22.82 6.94 -15.19
C GLU A 167 21.43 6.59 -15.76
N THR A 168 20.67 5.71 -15.11
CA THR A 168 19.33 5.34 -15.62
C THR A 168 18.31 6.44 -15.28
N PRO A 169 17.72 7.12 -16.28
CA PRO A 169 16.72 8.16 -16.03
C PRO A 169 15.46 7.58 -15.39
N LEU A 170 14.97 8.21 -14.32
CA LEU A 170 13.77 7.83 -13.54
C LEU A 170 12.45 7.81 -14.35
N THR A 171 12.47 8.16 -15.62
CA THR A 171 11.29 8.23 -16.51
C THR A 171 10.81 6.87 -17.04
N ARG A 172 11.49 5.75 -16.73
CA ARG A 172 11.09 4.41 -17.16
C ARG A 172 10.39 3.56 -16.11
N LEU A 173 10.04 4.12 -14.95
CA LEU A 173 9.42 3.40 -13.81
C LEU A 173 8.01 3.94 -13.45
N LEU A 174 7.35 4.65 -14.36
CA LEU A 174 5.94 5.06 -14.22
C LEU A 174 5.08 4.30 -15.21
#